data_2c80b5fc14de96ec66ce4270e36e0cf9
#
_entry.id   2c80b5fc14de96ec66ce4270e36e0cf9
#
_cell.length_a   1.000
_cell.length_b   1.000
_cell.length_c   1.000
_cell.angle_alpha   90.00
_cell.angle_beta   90.00
_cell.angle_gamma   90.00
#
_symmetry.space_group_name_H-M   'P 1'
#
loop_
_entity.id
_entity.type
_entity.pdbx_description
1 polymer ?
#
loop_
_entity_poly.entity_id
_entity_poly.type
_entity_poly.pdbx_seq_one_letter_code
_entity_poly.pdbx_strand_id
1 'polypeptide(L)'
;TAEVLNFTRTTYTYFRKKGSRNITLYGSKTERQGFTLFLVDMPNSKFIIKKDIEGLLLRAGDEYEVFDIAVIEKEFDAAFDEYFFDFVGVKKPKISHLAGYTSWYNYFSKISEDICIRDLNGLDRAKESVDIFQIDDGYQAATGDWLITDKKKFPNGMKYIADKVHEKGYLAGIWIAPFSCQTDSVVAKEHPDWFITVPGTDKRHLGTIAWHGSYTLDIYN
;
A
#
# COMPACT_ATOMS: atom_id res chain seq x y z
N THR A 1 31.59 -9.34 14.83
CA THR A 1 30.71 -10.41 14.29
C THR A 1 29.82 -9.79 13.25
N ALA A 2 30.14 -9.99 11.95
CA ALA A 2 29.28 -9.56 10.86
C ALA A 2 27.99 -10.39 10.98
N GLU A 3 26.87 -9.74 11.27
CA GLU A 3 25.58 -10.37 11.12
C GLU A 3 25.40 -10.72 9.65
N VAL A 4 25.11 -11.96 9.41
CA VAL A 4 24.84 -12.52 8.08
C VAL A 4 23.54 -11.93 7.59
N LEU A 5 23.64 -11.02 6.65
CA LEU A 5 22.46 -10.37 6.10
C LEU A 5 22.06 -11.06 4.81
N ASN A 6 21.05 -11.92 4.92
CA ASN A 6 20.26 -12.36 3.77
C ASN A 6 19.16 -11.35 3.56
N PHE A 7 19.06 -10.80 2.35
CA PHE A 7 18.00 -9.86 2.01
C PHE A 7 17.02 -10.51 1.05
N THR A 8 15.74 -10.37 1.33
CA THR A 8 14.67 -10.67 0.40
C THR A 8 13.97 -9.37 0.02
N ARG A 9 13.72 -9.18 -1.27
CA ARG A 9 12.93 -8.09 -1.83
C ARG A 9 11.91 -8.67 -2.80
N THR A 10 10.76 -8.03 -2.85
CA THR A 10 9.69 -8.37 -3.80
C THR A 10 9.68 -7.36 -4.93
N THR A 11 9.29 -7.79 -6.12
CA THR A 11 9.04 -6.99 -7.31
C THR A 11 10.27 -6.37 -7.93
N TYR A 12 11.15 -5.72 -7.15
CA TYR A 12 12.42 -5.19 -7.66
C TYR A 12 13.50 -5.11 -6.58
N THR A 13 14.76 -5.03 -7.03
CA THR A 13 15.94 -4.75 -6.21
C THR A 13 17.00 -4.04 -7.04
N TYR A 14 18.02 -3.48 -6.38
CA TYR A 14 19.15 -2.91 -7.10
C TYR A 14 20.47 -3.11 -6.35
N PHE A 15 21.57 -3.08 -7.09
CA PHE A 15 22.92 -3.05 -6.57
C PHE A 15 23.58 -1.72 -6.94
N ARG A 16 24.33 -1.17 -6.00
CA ARG A 16 25.08 0.06 -6.18
C ARG A 16 26.50 -0.08 -5.65
N LYS A 17 27.48 0.22 -6.49
CA LYS A 17 28.86 0.32 -6.03
C LYS A 17 29.02 1.53 -5.11
N LYS A 18 29.73 1.37 -3.99
CA LYS A 18 29.98 2.47 -3.05
C LYS A 18 30.59 3.68 -3.78
N GLY A 19 30.00 4.85 -3.59
CA GLY A 19 30.44 6.10 -4.23
C GLY A 19 29.94 6.31 -5.67
N SER A 20 29.26 5.34 -6.29
CA SER A 20 28.65 5.51 -7.61
C SER A 20 27.25 6.11 -7.49
N ARG A 21 26.84 6.91 -8.48
CA ARG A 21 25.44 7.30 -8.68
C ARG A 21 24.67 6.29 -9.52
N ASN A 22 25.39 5.46 -10.29
CA ASN A 22 24.77 4.42 -11.12
C ASN A 22 24.44 3.19 -10.30
N ILE A 23 23.34 2.55 -10.68
CA ILE A 23 22.85 1.29 -10.14
C ILE A 23 22.66 0.26 -11.25
N THR A 24 22.64 -1.01 -10.88
CA THR A 24 22.04 -2.08 -11.71
C THR A 24 20.73 -2.48 -11.02
N LEU A 25 19.62 -2.12 -11.62
CA LEU A 25 18.27 -2.45 -11.16
C LEU A 25 17.79 -3.73 -11.83
N TYR A 26 17.24 -4.63 -11.03
CA TYR A 26 16.54 -5.84 -11.45
C TYR A 26 15.08 -5.71 -11.04
N GLY A 27 14.15 -5.76 -11.98
CA GLY A 27 12.73 -5.57 -11.69
C GLY A 27 11.84 -6.52 -12.49
N SER A 28 10.87 -7.11 -11.83
CA SER A 28 9.80 -7.85 -12.51
C SER A 28 8.90 -6.87 -13.25
N LYS A 29 8.59 -7.16 -14.52
CA LYS A 29 7.69 -6.30 -15.31
C LYS A 29 6.21 -6.59 -15.00
N THR A 30 5.92 -7.75 -14.41
CA THR A 30 4.56 -8.16 -14.05
C THR A 30 4.54 -9.13 -12.88
N GLU A 31 3.56 -8.97 -12.00
CA GLU A 31 3.28 -9.90 -10.90
C GLU A 31 1.93 -10.62 -11.08
N ARG A 32 1.40 -10.64 -12.31
CA ARG A 32 0.07 -11.23 -12.60
C ARG A 32 0.00 -12.73 -12.36
N GLN A 33 1.13 -13.42 -12.43
CA GLN A 33 1.23 -14.88 -12.28
C GLN A 33 2.03 -15.28 -11.04
N GLY A 34 1.97 -14.49 -9.99
CA GLY A 34 2.69 -14.72 -8.73
C GLY A 34 3.80 -13.71 -8.48
N PHE A 35 4.32 -13.69 -7.26
CA PHE A 35 5.29 -12.70 -6.82
C PHE A 35 6.73 -13.09 -7.19
N THR A 36 7.49 -12.13 -7.70
CA THR A 36 8.92 -12.28 -7.96
C THR A 36 9.72 -11.87 -6.73
N LEU A 37 10.55 -12.77 -6.24
CA LEU A 37 11.38 -12.58 -5.06
C LEU A 37 12.85 -12.52 -5.48
N PHE A 38 13.55 -11.48 -5.05
CA PHE A 38 14.99 -11.30 -5.23
C PHE A 38 15.69 -11.53 -3.90
N LEU A 39 16.52 -12.56 -3.82
CA LEU A 39 17.26 -12.95 -2.61
C LEU A 39 18.75 -12.72 -2.83
N VAL A 40 19.39 -12.06 -1.89
CA VAL A 40 20.83 -11.88 -1.85
C VAL A 40 21.38 -12.68 -0.68
N ASP A 41 22.14 -13.73 -0.98
CA ASP A 41 22.86 -14.55 -0.02
C ASP A 41 24.33 -14.10 0.00
N MET A 42 24.60 -13.13 0.84
CA MET A 42 25.95 -12.51 0.94
C MET A 42 27.04 -13.52 1.33
N PRO A 43 26.83 -14.43 2.30
CA PRO A 43 27.84 -15.41 2.68
C PRO A 43 28.26 -16.33 1.53
N ASN A 44 27.34 -16.71 0.68
CA ASN A 44 27.58 -17.61 -0.44
C ASN A 44 27.77 -16.86 -1.76
N SER A 45 27.79 -15.53 -1.75
CA SER A 45 27.87 -14.66 -2.95
C SER A 45 26.87 -15.06 -4.03
N LYS A 46 25.61 -15.31 -3.65
CA LYS A 46 24.55 -15.71 -4.57
C LYS A 46 23.50 -14.63 -4.69
N PHE A 47 23.04 -14.43 -5.93
CA PHE A 47 21.83 -13.68 -6.24
C PHE A 47 20.82 -14.67 -6.82
N ILE A 48 19.67 -14.82 -6.16
CA ILE A 48 18.68 -15.84 -6.48
C ILE A 48 17.37 -15.12 -6.79
N ILE A 49 16.76 -15.50 -7.93
CA ILE A 49 15.43 -15.02 -8.29
C ILE A 49 14.46 -16.20 -8.15
N LYS A 50 13.38 -15.99 -7.43
CA LYS A 50 12.33 -16.98 -7.21
C LYS A 50 10.99 -16.41 -7.66
N LYS A 51 10.11 -17.29 -8.12
CA LYS A 51 8.70 -16.99 -8.37
C LYS A 51 7.86 -17.74 -7.34
N ASP A 52 7.07 -17.00 -6.56
CA ASP A 52 6.03 -17.57 -5.75
C ASP A 52 4.77 -17.71 -6.61
N ILE A 53 4.37 -18.94 -6.87
CA ILE A 53 3.24 -19.26 -7.74
C ILE A 53 1.96 -19.62 -6.96
N GLU A 54 1.98 -19.42 -5.64
CA GLU A 54 0.82 -19.54 -4.75
C GLU A 54 0.00 -20.83 -4.95
N GLY A 55 0.69 -21.96 -5.17
CA GLY A 55 0.05 -23.26 -5.35
C GLY A 55 -0.58 -23.48 -6.73
N LEU A 56 -0.20 -22.71 -7.74
CA LEU A 56 -0.63 -22.95 -9.12
C LEU A 56 -0.33 -24.39 -9.55
N LEU A 57 -1.35 -25.06 -10.05
CA LEU A 57 -1.24 -26.44 -10.61
C LEU A 57 -1.07 -26.35 -12.12
N LEU A 58 0.08 -26.76 -12.61
CA LEU A 58 0.35 -26.90 -14.06
C LEU A 58 -0.04 -28.30 -14.51
N ARG A 59 -0.76 -28.39 -15.63
CA ARG A 59 -1.12 -29.65 -16.31
C ARG A 59 -0.13 -29.95 -17.41
N ALA A 60 -0.06 -31.19 -17.84
CA ALA A 60 0.77 -31.56 -18.99
C ALA A 60 0.34 -30.79 -20.24
N GLY A 61 1.29 -30.06 -20.83
CA GLY A 61 1.07 -29.19 -21.99
C GLY A 61 0.79 -27.72 -21.67
N ASP A 62 0.64 -27.35 -20.40
CA ASP A 62 0.54 -25.94 -20.02
C ASP A 62 1.90 -25.24 -20.17
N GLU A 63 1.86 -24.01 -20.64
CA GLU A 63 3.02 -23.10 -20.68
C GLU A 63 2.89 -22.08 -19.55
N TYR A 64 4.00 -21.83 -18.86
CA TYR A 64 4.07 -20.86 -17.77
C TYR A 64 5.31 -20.00 -17.91
N GLU A 65 5.10 -18.68 -18.05
CA GLU A 65 6.20 -17.71 -18.02
C GLU A 65 6.66 -17.48 -16.59
N VAL A 66 7.82 -18.01 -16.23
CA VAL A 66 8.34 -17.92 -14.87
C VAL A 66 8.79 -16.50 -14.55
N PHE A 67 9.57 -15.89 -15.47
CA PHE A 67 10.15 -14.57 -15.26
C PHE A 67 10.08 -13.70 -16.53
N ASP A 68 9.64 -12.45 -16.34
CA ASP A 68 9.86 -11.34 -17.27
C ASP A 68 10.51 -10.20 -16.47
N ILE A 69 11.83 -10.07 -16.60
CA ILE A 69 12.66 -9.20 -15.77
C ILE A 69 13.37 -8.14 -16.60
N ALA A 70 13.23 -6.88 -16.21
CA ALA A 70 14.06 -5.79 -16.69
C ALA A 70 15.39 -5.75 -15.91
N VAL A 71 16.50 -5.56 -16.62
CA VAL A 71 17.81 -5.26 -16.04
C VAL A 71 18.27 -3.91 -16.59
N ILE A 72 18.43 -2.92 -15.72
CA ILE A 72 18.68 -1.53 -16.12
C ILE A 72 19.96 -1.03 -15.41
N GLU A 73 20.91 -0.56 -16.20
CA GLU A 73 22.16 0.04 -15.71
C GLU A 73 22.18 1.52 -16.04
N LYS A 74 21.82 2.35 -15.07
CA LYS A 74 21.74 3.81 -15.20
C LYS A 74 21.99 4.50 -13.87
N GLU A 75 22.01 5.84 -13.94
CA GLU A 75 21.91 6.67 -12.74
C GLU A 75 20.59 6.35 -12.01
N PHE A 76 20.60 6.50 -10.67
CA PHE A 76 19.56 5.99 -9.77
C PHE A 76 18.14 6.41 -10.20
N ASP A 77 17.89 7.70 -10.32
CA ASP A 77 16.54 8.19 -10.63
C ASP A 77 16.11 7.78 -12.06
N ALA A 78 17.04 7.87 -13.03
CA ALA A 78 16.76 7.47 -14.41
C ALA A 78 16.49 5.97 -14.57
N ALA A 79 17.11 5.12 -13.74
CA ALA A 79 16.84 3.69 -13.74
C ALA A 79 15.42 3.39 -13.23
N PHE A 80 14.98 4.07 -12.17
CA PHE A 80 13.64 3.92 -11.64
C PHE A 80 12.57 4.50 -12.54
N ASP A 81 12.84 5.64 -13.15
CA ASP A 81 11.93 6.25 -14.13
C ASP A 81 11.68 5.29 -15.30
N GLU A 82 12.75 4.74 -15.91
CA GLU A 82 12.63 3.76 -16.98
C GLU A 82 11.87 2.51 -16.50
N TYR A 83 12.21 1.97 -15.34
CA TYR A 83 11.55 0.78 -14.82
C TYR A 83 10.05 1.00 -14.63
N PHE A 84 9.66 2.03 -13.90
CA PHE A 84 8.24 2.25 -13.60
C PHE A 84 7.44 2.75 -14.79
N PHE A 85 7.98 3.65 -15.59
CA PHE A 85 7.19 4.28 -16.67
C PHE A 85 7.24 3.47 -17.97
N ASP A 86 8.41 2.90 -18.35
CA ASP A 86 8.56 2.24 -19.65
C ASP A 86 8.29 0.73 -19.56
N PHE A 87 8.73 0.06 -18.48
CA PHE A 87 8.55 -1.39 -18.35
C PHE A 87 7.28 -1.79 -17.59
N VAL A 88 6.99 -1.16 -16.45
CA VAL A 88 5.79 -1.46 -15.66
C VAL A 88 4.56 -0.74 -16.19
N GLY A 89 4.75 0.37 -16.90
CA GLY A 89 3.68 1.17 -17.49
C GLY A 89 2.91 2.02 -16.49
N VAL A 90 3.52 2.38 -15.37
CA VAL A 90 2.95 3.31 -14.40
C VAL A 90 2.81 4.68 -15.06
N LYS A 91 1.65 5.30 -14.92
CA LYS A 91 1.44 6.67 -15.42
C LYS A 91 2.20 7.66 -14.54
N LYS A 92 2.92 8.59 -15.16
CA LYS A 92 3.57 9.68 -14.43
C LYS A 92 2.54 10.42 -13.57
N PRO A 93 2.85 10.70 -12.30
CA PRO A 93 1.96 11.44 -11.43
C PRO A 93 1.72 12.84 -11.99
N LYS A 94 0.49 13.35 -11.86
CA LYS A 94 0.15 14.72 -12.29
C LYS A 94 0.84 15.78 -11.42
N ILE A 95 1.16 15.41 -10.17
CA ILE A 95 1.81 16.27 -9.18
C ILE A 95 3.16 15.64 -8.87
N SER A 96 4.24 16.39 -9.10
CA SER A 96 5.61 15.88 -8.93
C SER A 96 6.08 15.85 -7.48
N HIS A 97 5.46 16.65 -6.61
CA HIS A 97 5.80 16.75 -5.20
C HIS A 97 4.54 17.04 -4.38
N LEU A 98 4.37 16.32 -3.29
CA LEU A 98 3.32 16.57 -2.30
C LEU A 98 3.93 16.55 -0.90
N ALA A 99 3.73 17.64 -0.17
CA ALA A 99 3.97 17.66 1.27
C ALA A 99 2.64 17.67 2.01
N GLY A 100 2.52 16.94 3.11
CA GLY A 100 1.22 16.78 3.73
C GLY A 100 1.22 16.59 5.24
N TYR A 101 0.07 16.91 5.81
CA TYR A 101 -0.32 16.53 7.15
C TYR A 101 -1.08 15.21 7.10
N THR A 102 -0.83 14.33 8.07
CA THR A 102 -1.68 13.17 8.37
C THR A 102 -1.97 13.11 9.88
N SER A 103 -3.19 12.73 10.22
CA SER A 103 -3.61 12.67 11.63
C SER A 103 -3.01 11.48 12.39
N TRP A 104 -2.43 10.48 11.73
CA TRP A 104 -2.03 9.21 12.33
C TRP A 104 -0.99 9.37 13.43
N TYR A 105 0.15 9.98 13.14
CA TYR A 105 1.32 9.97 14.04
C TYR A 105 1.09 10.69 15.37
N ASN A 106 0.07 11.54 15.46
CA ASN A 106 -0.26 12.26 16.69
C ASN A 106 -1.44 11.65 17.46
N TYR A 107 -2.40 11.08 16.76
CA TYR A 107 -3.68 10.67 17.37
C TYR A 107 -4.01 9.19 17.17
N PHE A 108 -3.35 8.49 16.25
CA PHE A 108 -3.80 7.16 15.81
C PHE A 108 -5.29 7.21 15.45
N SER A 109 -6.05 6.21 15.82
CA SER A 109 -7.50 6.19 15.59
C SER A 109 -8.33 7.11 16.53
N LYS A 110 -7.68 7.86 17.45
CA LYS A 110 -8.36 8.75 18.40
C LYS A 110 -8.62 10.15 17.85
N ILE A 111 -8.97 10.25 16.59
CA ILE A 111 -9.32 11.50 15.92
C ILE A 111 -10.80 11.84 16.09
N SER A 112 -11.13 13.11 15.93
CA SER A 112 -12.50 13.63 15.90
C SER A 112 -12.58 14.84 14.98
N GLU A 113 -13.79 15.24 14.63
CA GLU A 113 -14.06 16.45 13.85
C GLU A 113 -13.39 17.69 14.44
N ASP A 114 -13.52 17.91 15.76
CA ASP A 114 -12.92 19.05 16.45
C ASP A 114 -11.40 19.05 16.38
N ILE A 115 -10.77 17.87 16.54
CA ILE A 115 -9.33 17.71 16.39
C ILE A 115 -8.90 18.06 14.95
N CYS A 116 -9.59 17.52 13.97
CA CYS A 116 -9.27 17.77 12.55
C CYS A 116 -9.42 19.26 12.20
N ILE A 117 -10.48 19.92 12.63
CA ILE A 117 -10.70 21.35 12.38
C ILE A 117 -9.65 22.20 13.10
N ARG A 118 -9.31 21.87 14.35
CA ARG A 118 -8.26 22.56 15.11
C ARG A 118 -6.91 22.48 14.38
N ASP A 119 -6.52 21.28 13.96
CA ASP A 119 -5.23 21.04 13.33
C ASP A 119 -5.17 21.64 11.92
N LEU A 120 -6.27 21.57 11.17
CA LEU A 120 -6.42 22.25 9.88
C LEU A 120 -6.23 23.78 10.03
N ASN A 121 -6.78 24.38 11.09
CA ASN A 121 -6.55 25.80 11.38
C ASN A 121 -5.10 26.09 11.79
N GLY A 122 -4.45 25.13 12.47
CA GLY A 122 -3.04 25.24 12.83
C GLY A 122 -2.10 25.27 11.64
N LEU A 123 -2.47 24.70 10.49
CA LEU A 123 -1.68 24.67 9.27
C LEU A 123 -1.56 26.01 8.57
N ASP A 124 -2.35 27.01 8.92
CA ASP A 124 -2.23 28.38 8.34
C ASP A 124 -0.80 28.95 8.48
N ARG A 125 -0.04 28.50 9.48
CA ARG A 125 1.38 28.88 9.69
C ARG A 125 2.35 28.19 8.74
N ALA A 126 1.94 27.12 8.07
CA ALA A 126 2.75 26.29 7.17
C ALA A 126 2.15 26.23 5.75
N LYS A 127 1.28 27.15 5.40
CA LYS A 127 0.46 27.10 4.17
C LYS A 127 1.26 26.96 2.88
N GLU A 128 2.44 27.55 2.82
CA GLU A 128 3.32 27.47 1.64
C GLU A 128 4.12 26.16 1.56
N SER A 129 4.05 25.32 2.58
CA SER A 129 4.83 24.08 2.70
C SER A 129 3.98 22.83 2.79
N VAL A 130 2.65 22.96 2.68
CA VAL A 130 1.70 21.83 2.82
C VAL A 130 0.69 21.88 1.70
N ASP A 131 0.54 20.79 0.98
CA ASP A 131 -0.37 20.64 -0.16
C ASP A 131 -1.62 19.85 0.21
N ILE A 132 -1.49 18.89 1.15
CA ILE A 132 -2.56 17.93 1.47
C ILE A 132 -2.80 17.83 2.98
N PHE A 133 -4.07 17.77 3.34
CA PHE A 133 -4.53 17.42 4.69
C PHE A 133 -5.23 16.07 4.64
N GLN A 134 -4.60 15.04 5.21
CA GLN A 134 -5.11 13.66 5.21
C GLN A 134 -5.71 13.30 6.56
N ILE A 135 -6.93 12.78 6.52
CA ILE A 135 -7.56 12.07 7.63
C ILE A 135 -7.14 10.60 7.54
N ASP A 136 -6.47 10.13 8.58
CA ASP A 136 -6.03 8.74 8.69
C ASP A 136 -7.11 7.86 9.36
N ASP A 137 -6.75 6.62 9.75
CA ASP A 137 -7.64 5.67 10.41
C ASP A 137 -8.39 6.27 11.60
N GLY A 138 -9.64 5.87 11.80
CA GLY A 138 -10.45 6.23 12.96
C GLY A 138 -11.65 7.13 12.66
N TYR A 139 -11.91 7.49 11.41
CA TYR A 139 -13.11 8.25 11.01
C TYR A 139 -14.31 7.33 10.74
N GLN A 140 -14.06 6.11 10.29
CA GLN A 140 -15.07 5.12 9.95
C GLN A 140 -15.62 4.41 11.19
N ALA A 141 -16.83 3.85 11.07
CA ALA A 141 -17.46 3.06 12.13
C ALA A 141 -16.71 1.76 12.41
N ALA A 142 -16.23 1.11 11.35
CA ALA A 142 -15.37 -0.07 11.39
C ALA A 142 -14.49 -0.12 10.14
N THR A 143 -13.32 -0.80 10.20
CA THR A 143 -12.50 -1.06 9.03
C THR A 143 -13.29 -1.88 8.01
N GLY A 144 -13.36 -1.42 6.76
CA GLY A 144 -14.21 -1.99 5.72
C GLY A 144 -15.48 -1.15 5.46
N ASP A 145 -16.03 -0.49 6.47
CA ASP A 145 -17.22 0.34 6.37
C ASP A 145 -16.86 1.79 5.95
N TRP A 146 -16.16 1.95 4.84
CA TRP A 146 -15.54 3.22 4.42
C TRP A 146 -16.54 4.35 4.14
N LEU A 147 -17.79 4.03 3.86
CA LEU A 147 -18.88 4.99 3.63
C LEU A 147 -19.67 5.30 4.91
N ILE A 148 -19.40 4.59 6.01
CA ILE A 148 -20.10 4.76 7.29
C ILE A 148 -19.17 5.49 8.26
N THR A 149 -19.39 6.79 8.42
CA THR A 149 -18.63 7.62 9.36
C THR A 149 -19.08 7.38 10.80
N ASP A 150 -18.14 7.31 11.75
CA ASP A 150 -18.45 7.32 13.18
C ASP A 150 -19.07 8.68 13.56
N LYS A 151 -20.40 8.70 13.75
CA LYS A 151 -21.18 9.91 14.02
C LYS A 151 -20.90 10.53 15.39
N LYS A 152 -20.32 9.80 16.33
CA LYS A 152 -19.88 10.36 17.63
C LYS A 152 -18.63 11.19 17.46
N LYS A 153 -17.71 10.77 16.59
CA LYS A 153 -16.47 11.47 16.31
C LYS A 153 -16.62 12.56 15.24
N PHE A 154 -17.43 12.30 14.24
CA PHE A 154 -17.64 13.16 13.06
C PHE A 154 -19.15 13.37 12.81
N PRO A 155 -19.82 14.18 13.62
CA PRO A 155 -21.27 14.40 13.54
C PRO A 155 -21.72 14.94 12.18
N ASN A 156 -20.92 15.83 11.56
CA ASN A 156 -21.19 16.41 10.26
C ASN A 156 -20.68 15.57 9.08
N GLY A 157 -19.91 14.50 9.35
CA GLY A 157 -19.42 13.55 8.38
C GLY A 157 -18.20 14.04 7.58
N MET A 158 -17.66 13.14 6.74
CA MET A 158 -16.39 13.39 6.06
C MET A 158 -16.47 14.45 4.97
N LYS A 159 -17.66 14.63 4.34
CA LYS A 159 -17.86 15.72 3.38
C LYS A 159 -17.61 17.09 4.01
N TYR A 160 -18.11 17.31 5.22
CA TYR A 160 -17.89 18.57 5.95
C TYR A 160 -16.40 18.85 6.14
N ILE A 161 -15.62 17.84 6.55
CA ILE A 161 -14.17 18.00 6.72
C ILE A 161 -13.49 18.28 5.36
N ALA A 162 -13.85 17.54 4.31
CA ALA A 162 -13.29 17.76 2.97
C ALA A 162 -13.58 19.19 2.46
N ASP A 163 -14.80 19.68 2.65
CA ASP A 163 -15.17 21.06 2.27
C ASP A 163 -14.30 22.08 3.03
N LYS A 164 -14.09 21.91 4.35
CA LYS A 164 -13.23 22.79 5.16
C LYS A 164 -11.75 22.76 4.72
N VAL A 165 -11.25 21.60 4.33
CA VAL A 165 -9.91 21.45 3.76
C VAL A 165 -9.78 22.22 2.44
N HIS A 166 -10.75 22.06 1.54
CA HIS A 166 -10.77 22.76 0.26
C HIS A 166 -10.95 24.28 0.42
N GLU A 167 -11.78 24.75 1.36
CA GLU A 167 -11.94 26.19 1.67
C GLU A 167 -10.59 26.85 2.03
N LYS A 168 -9.66 26.10 2.61
CA LYS A 168 -8.30 26.56 2.93
C LYS A 168 -7.29 26.41 1.77
N GLY A 169 -7.71 25.78 0.67
CA GLY A 169 -6.89 25.58 -0.53
C GLY A 169 -5.98 24.35 -0.49
N TYR A 170 -6.20 23.42 0.45
CA TYR A 170 -5.48 22.14 0.50
C TYR A 170 -6.23 21.04 -0.27
N LEU A 171 -5.49 20.01 -0.67
CA LEU A 171 -6.07 18.75 -1.12
C LEU A 171 -6.59 17.98 0.09
N ALA A 172 -7.79 17.39 -0.02
CA ALA A 172 -8.34 16.52 1.01
C ALA A 172 -7.90 15.08 0.75
N GLY A 173 -7.23 14.48 1.73
CA GLY A 173 -6.83 13.07 1.71
C GLY A 173 -7.62 12.25 2.73
N ILE A 174 -7.85 10.98 2.40
CA ILE A 174 -8.46 10.00 3.30
C ILE A 174 -7.72 8.68 3.22
N TRP A 175 -7.48 8.05 4.36
CA TRP A 175 -6.87 6.74 4.44
C TRP A 175 -7.92 5.63 4.33
N ILE A 176 -7.57 4.55 3.65
CA ILE A 176 -8.34 3.30 3.58
C ILE A 176 -7.41 2.09 3.59
N ALA A 177 -7.91 0.95 4.09
CA ALA A 177 -7.29 -0.38 3.95
C ALA A 177 -8.18 -1.26 3.06
N PRO A 178 -8.09 -1.13 1.72
CA PRO A 178 -9.10 -1.64 0.78
C PRO A 178 -9.24 -3.16 0.75
N PHE A 179 -8.27 -3.90 1.28
CA PHE A 179 -8.27 -5.36 1.29
C PHE A 179 -8.65 -5.98 2.64
N SER A 180 -8.92 -5.14 3.64
CA SER A 180 -9.21 -5.56 5.02
C SER A 180 -10.61 -5.14 5.44
N CYS A 181 -11.31 -6.04 6.12
CA CYS A 181 -12.65 -5.80 6.64
C CYS A 181 -12.77 -6.36 8.05
N GLN A 182 -13.11 -5.51 9.01
CA GLN A 182 -13.30 -5.91 10.41
C GLN A 182 -14.41 -6.95 10.52
N THR A 183 -14.21 -7.96 11.37
CA THR A 183 -15.09 -9.15 11.42
C THR A 183 -16.52 -8.83 11.83
N ASP A 184 -16.74 -7.73 12.53
CA ASP A 184 -18.05 -7.28 13.03
C ASP A 184 -18.61 -6.06 12.26
N SER A 185 -17.95 -5.64 11.17
CA SER A 185 -18.41 -4.56 10.29
C SER A 185 -19.76 -4.86 9.63
N VAL A 186 -20.39 -3.84 9.08
CA VAL A 186 -21.62 -3.98 8.27
C VAL A 186 -21.32 -4.79 7.01
N VAL A 187 -20.23 -4.47 6.31
CA VAL A 187 -19.79 -5.20 5.10
C VAL A 187 -19.60 -6.69 5.40
N ALA A 188 -18.98 -7.05 6.53
CA ALA A 188 -18.77 -8.45 6.87
C ALA A 188 -20.06 -9.21 7.13
N LYS A 189 -21.12 -8.55 7.56
CA LYS A 189 -22.44 -9.14 7.84
C LYS A 189 -23.30 -9.23 6.60
N GLU A 190 -23.28 -8.18 5.77
CA GLU A 190 -24.18 -8.07 4.61
C GLU A 190 -23.63 -8.78 3.37
N HIS A 191 -22.28 -8.88 3.25
CA HIS A 191 -21.60 -9.46 2.10
C HIS A 191 -20.65 -10.59 2.51
N PRO A 192 -21.16 -11.70 3.03
CA PRO A 192 -20.34 -12.83 3.47
C PRO A 192 -19.52 -13.49 2.35
N ASP A 193 -19.96 -13.32 1.13
CA ASP A 193 -19.38 -13.86 -0.11
C ASP A 193 -18.18 -13.04 -0.64
N TRP A 194 -17.94 -11.84 -0.09
CA TRP A 194 -16.84 -10.97 -0.54
C TRP A 194 -15.47 -11.33 0.05
N PHE A 195 -15.37 -12.41 0.79
CA PHE A 195 -14.16 -12.75 1.53
C PHE A 195 -13.50 -14.02 1.03
N ILE A 196 -12.17 -13.98 0.97
CA ILE A 196 -11.37 -15.20 0.73
C ILE A 196 -11.67 -16.22 1.83
N THR A 197 -11.91 -17.47 1.42
CA THR A 197 -12.08 -18.60 2.34
C THR A 197 -10.79 -19.40 2.50
N VAL A 198 -10.66 -20.06 3.64
CA VAL A 198 -9.55 -21.01 3.85
C VAL A 198 -9.77 -22.22 2.94
N PRO A 199 -8.80 -22.61 2.11
CA PRO A 199 -8.95 -23.71 1.16
C PRO A 199 -9.53 -24.99 1.79
N GLY A 200 -10.55 -25.55 1.16
CA GLY A 200 -11.24 -26.77 1.62
C GLY A 200 -12.19 -26.57 2.82
N THR A 201 -12.52 -25.33 3.16
CA THR A 201 -13.45 -25.01 4.27
C THR A 201 -14.35 -23.83 3.89
N ASP A 202 -15.46 -23.65 4.64
CA ASP A 202 -16.32 -22.46 4.54
C ASP A 202 -15.86 -21.31 5.46
N LYS A 203 -14.69 -21.45 6.09
CA LYS A 203 -14.17 -20.43 7.02
C LYS A 203 -13.53 -19.28 6.24
N ARG A 204 -13.91 -18.05 6.55
CA ARG A 204 -13.27 -16.85 5.99
C ARG A 204 -11.83 -16.75 6.47
N HIS A 205 -10.94 -16.32 5.57
CA HIS A 205 -9.54 -16.12 5.88
C HIS A 205 -9.37 -14.88 6.77
N LEU A 206 -8.74 -15.05 7.93
CA LEU A 206 -8.31 -13.93 8.79
C LEU A 206 -6.98 -13.38 8.26
N GLY A 207 -7.02 -12.17 7.71
CA GLY A 207 -5.86 -11.53 7.11
C GLY A 207 -4.88 -10.94 8.12
N THR A 208 -5.41 -10.34 9.19
CA THR A 208 -4.60 -9.71 10.24
C THR A 208 -5.33 -9.70 11.57
N ILE A 209 -4.55 -9.70 12.66
CA ILE A 209 -5.06 -9.45 14.03
C ILE A 209 -5.23 -7.97 14.33
N ALA A 210 -4.66 -7.07 13.51
CA ALA A 210 -4.91 -5.64 13.61
C ALA A 210 -6.41 -5.35 13.41
N TRP A 211 -6.85 -4.18 13.89
CA TRP A 211 -8.25 -3.77 13.79
C TRP A 211 -9.23 -4.80 14.36
N HIS A 212 -8.93 -5.35 15.55
CA HIS A 212 -9.74 -6.36 16.25
C HIS A 212 -9.98 -7.66 15.46
N GLY A 213 -9.06 -8.00 14.56
CA GLY A 213 -9.19 -9.07 13.58
C GLY A 213 -9.93 -8.59 12.32
N SER A 214 -9.39 -8.92 11.17
CA SER A 214 -10.01 -8.59 9.89
C SER A 214 -10.03 -9.78 8.95
N TYR A 215 -11.11 -9.87 8.16
CA TYR A 215 -11.17 -10.75 7.01
C TYR A 215 -10.45 -10.13 5.82
N THR A 216 -9.94 -10.97 4.93
CA THR A 216 -9.34 -10.54 3.66
C THR A 216 -10.42 -10.52 2.59
N LEU A 217 -10.58 -9.38 1.91
CA LEU A 217 -11.51 -9.24 0.79
C LEU A 217 -10.97 -9.97 -0.45
N ASP A 218 -11.86 -10.63 -1.17
CA ASP A 218 -11.59 -11.22 -2.47
C ASP A 218 -11.76 -10.14 -3.55
N ILE A 219 -10.64 -9.72 -4.12
CA ILE A 219 -10.65 -8.66 -5.15
C ILE A 219 -11.11 -9.15 -6.53
N TYR A 220 -11.35 -10.44 -6.68
CA TYR A 220 -11.83 -11.06 -7.93
C TYR A 220 -13.33 -11.37 -7.90
N ASN A 221 -14.01 -11.11 -6.79
CA ASN A 221 -15.45 -11.33 -6.66
C ASN A 221 -16.26 -10.10 -7.14
#